data_32456e89dac3d47422e6da1ccfb0554b
#
_entry.id   32456e89dac3d47422e6da1ccfb0554b
#
_cell.length_a   1.000
_cell.length_b   1.000
_cell.length_c   1.000
_cell.angle_alpha   90.00
_cell.angle_beta   90.00
_cell.angle_gamma   90.00
#
_symmetry.space_group_name_H-M   'P 1'
#
loop_
_entity.id
_entity.type
_entity.pdbx_description
1 polymer ?
#
loop_
_entity_poly.entity_id
_entity_poly.type
_entity_poly.pdbx_seq_one_letter_code
_entity_poly.pdbx_strand_id
1 'polypeptide(L)'
;MLFRSAELARTVKGIRYVKEEAAPSGQRITQLGELAGDSLDAVFGGAGARFVIDELTRGSKGTMPASEITELHVEMHRSFVAGDVQHARDLFEQTLPLLNMQANFRWRLTKAVLQRRGLIESAFTRSAGPELDRYDVQELDALLARLRTSGLIDFPAQS
;
A
#
# COMPACT_ATOMS: atom_id res chain seq x y z
N MET A 1 -12.25 17.79 8.75
CA MET A 1 -11.02 17.63 7.96
C MET A 1 -11.34 17.50 6.46
N LEU A 2 -12.23 16.60 6.02
CA LEU A 2 -12.61 16.42 4.60
C LEU A 2 -13.11 17.70 3.92
N PHE A 3 -14.02 18.44 4.54
CA PHE A 3 -14.52 19.71 4.01
C PHE A 3 -13.41 20.70 3.71
N ARG A 4 -12.40 20.78 4.58
CA ARG A 4 -11.25 21.66 4.36
C ARG A 4 -10.37 21.18 3.19
N SER A 5 -10.17 19.87 3.03
CA SER A 5 -9.44 19.32 1.88
C SER A 5 -10.16 19.59 0.57
N ALA A 6 -11.48 19.40 0.53
CA ALA A 6 -12.30 19.72 -0.63
C ALA A 6 -12.34 21.23 -0.95
N GLU A 7 -12.41 22.07 0.09
CA GLU A 7 -12.33 23.54 -0.07
C GLU A 7 -10.99 23.97 -0.65
N LEU A 8 -9.87 23.43 -0.14
CA LEU A 8 -8.54 23.71 -0.68
C LEU A 8 -8.41 23.26 -2.13
N ALA A 9 -8.93 22.09 -2.49
CA ALA A 9 -8.92 21.62 -3.88
C ALA A 9 -9.69 22.56 -4.82
N ARG A 10 -10.80 23.15 -4.37
CA ARG A 10 -11.60 24.10 -5.17
C ARG A 10 -10.98 25.49 -5.28
N THR A 11 -10.26 25.92 -4.24
CA THR A 11 -9.74 27.31 -4.16
C THR A 11 -8.29 27.44 -4.56
N VAL A 12 -7.49 26.38 -4.47
CA VAL A 12 -6.05 26.39 -4.77
C VAL A 12 -5.80 25.58 -6.03
N LYS A 13 -5.59 26.25 -7.17
CA LYS A 13 -5.41 25.62 -8.50
C LYS A 13 -4.31 24.55 -8.58
N GLY A 14 -3.32 24.54 -7.68
CA GLY A 14 -2.23 23.57 -7.66
C GLY A 14 -2.57 22.26 -6.94
N ILE A 15 -3.69 22.18 -6.22
CA ILE A 15 -4.09 20.98 -5.50
C ILE A 15 -5.01 20.16 -6.40
N ARG A 16 -4.44 19.16 -7.07
CA ARG A 16 -5.14 18.27 -8.01
C ARG A 16 -5.27 16.83 -7.51
N TYR A 17 -4.50 16.47 -6.50
CA TYR A 17 -4.42 15.11 -5.98
C TYR A 17 -4.48 15.12 -4.46
N VAL A 18 -5.15 14.12 -3.90
CA VAL A 18 -5.22 13.91 -2.45
C VAL A 18 -4.90 12.46 -2.13
N LYS A 19 -4.07 12.23 -1.12
CA LYS A 19 -3.89 10.94 -0.48
C LYS A 19 -4.72 10.90 0.80
N GLU A 20 -5.70 10.01 0.88
CA GLU A 20 -6.57 9.83 2.04
C GLU A 20 -6.20 8.54 2.79
N GLU A 21 -5.77 8.68 4.03
CA GLU A 21 -5.34 7.57 4.88
C GLU A 21 -6.08 7.47 6.21
N ALA A 22 -6.93 8.45 6.54
CA ALA A 22 -7.64 8.43 7.80
C ALA A 22 -8.76 7.37 7.78
N ALA A 23 -8.83 6.56 8.80
CA ALA A 23 -9.84 5.52 8.91
C ALA A 23 -11.24 6.10 9.18
N PRO A 24 -12.29 5.54 8.60
CA PRO A 24 -12.31 4.53 7.54
C PRO A 24 -12.04 5.16 6.15
N SER A 25 -10.90 4.83 5.53
CA SER A 25 -10.41 5.51 4.31
C SER A 25 -11.37 5.41 3.13
N GLY A 26 -11.97 4.25 2.90
CA GLY A 26 -12.90 4.05 1.79
C GLY A 26 -14.10 5.00 1.82
N GLN A 27 -14.78 5.14 2.97
CA GLN A 27 -15.91 6.09 3.12
C GLN A 27 -15.46 7.53 2.89
N ARG A 28 -14.25 7.87 3.36
CA ARG A 28 -13.69 9.21 3.23
C ARG A 28 -13.31 9.53 1.78
N ILE A 29 -12.83 8.55 1.02
CA ILE A 29 -12.57 8.67 -0.42
C ILE A 29 -13.88 9.00 -1.16
N THR A 30 -14.97 8.26 -0.87
CA THR A 30 -16.30 8.56 -1.44
C THR A 30 -16.72 9.99 -1.13
N GLN A 31 -16.70 10.37 0.14
CA GLN A 31 -17.11 11.72 0.56
C GLN A 31 -16.23 12.83 -0.04
N LEU A 32 -14.92 12.60 -0.13
CA LEU A 32 -14.01 13.58 -0.73
C LEU A 32 -14.28 13.76 -2.22
N GLY A 33 -14.52 12.67 -2.95
CA GLY A 33 -14.92 12.72 -4.36
C GLY A 33 -16.20 13.50 -4.58
N GLU A 34 -17.25 13.24 -3.78
CA GLU A 34 -18.51 13.96 -3.83
C GLU A 34 -18.37 15.47 -3.52
N LEU A 35 -17.57 15.80 -2.49
CA LEU A 35 -17.36 17.19 -2.06
C LEU A 35 -16.48 17.99 -3.00
N ALA A 36 -15.45 17.38 -3.58
CA ALA A 36 -14.49 18.09 -4.44
C ALA A 36 -14.92 18.11 -5.92
N GLY A 37 -15.70 17.11 -6.34
CA GLY A 37 -16.12 16.98 -7.74
C GLY A 37 -14.94 17.05 -8.70
N ASP A 38 -15.08 17.79 -9.79
CA ASP A 38 -14.07 17.96 -10.85
C ASP A 38 -12.83 18.77 -10.42
N SER A 39 -12.78 19.25 -9.16
CA SER A 39 -11.63 19.99 -8.65
C SER A 39 -10.42 19.10 -8.35
N LEU A 40 -10.62 17.78 -8.25
CA LEU A 40 -9.55 16.80 -8.07
C LEU A 40 -9.46 15.86 -9.28
N ASP A 41 -8.25 15.66 -9.78
CA ASP A 41 -7.97 14.66 -10.81
C ASP A 41 -8.02 13.24 -10.25
N ALA A 42 -7.53 13.07 -9.03
CA ALA A 42 -7.56 11.77 -8.35
C ALA A 42 -7.49 11.89 -6.82
N VAL A 43 -8.12 10.90 -6.18
CA VAL A 43 -7.89 10.55 -4.77
C VAL A 43 -7.17 9.21 -4.73
N PHE A 44 -6.13 9.12 -3.93
CA PHE A 44 -5.36 7.90 -3.71
C PHE A 44 -5.57 7.40 -2.28
N GLY A 45 -5.60 6.08 -2.14
CA GLY A 45 -5.52 5.45 -0.84
C GLY A 45 -4.09 5.44 -0.28
N GLY A 46 -3.95 4.89 0.89
CA GLY A 46 -2.66 4.76 1.56
C GLY A 46 -2.67 3.62 2.58
N ALA A 47 -2.25 3.90 3.80
CA ALA A 47 -2.25 2.93 4.90
C ALA A 47 -1.59 1.57 4.55
N GLY A 48 -0.55 1.60 3.69
CA GLY A 48 0.14 0.41 3.22
C GLY A 48 -0.70 -0.46 2.29
N ALA A 49 -1.72 0.08 1.60
CA ALA A 49 -2.65 -0.63 0.72
C ALA A 49 -3.55 -1.68 1.43
N ARG A 50 -3.68 -1.64 2.76
CA ARG A 50 -4.50 -2.60 3.52
C ARG A 50 -5.99 -2.55 3.22
N PHE A 51 -6.46 -1.52 2.55
CA PHE A 51 -7.87 -1.31 2.19
C PHE A 51 -8.06 -1.09 0.69
N VAL A 52 -7.04 -1.40 -0.12
CA VAL A 52 -6.95 -1.02 -1.53
C VAL A 52 -8.13 -1.48 -2.37
N ILE A 53 -8.67 -2.67 -2.15
CA ILE A 53 -9.82 -3.18 -2.92
C ILE A 53 -11.08 -2.36 -2.64
N ASP A 54 -11.38 -2.05 -1.37
CA ASP A 54 -12.51 -1.16 -1.01
C ASP A 54 -12.29 0.26 -1.56
N GLU A 55 -11.08 0.78 -1.44
CA GLU A 55 -10.71 2.10 -1.94
C GLU A 55 -10.86 2.22 -3.46
N LEU A 56 -10.38 1.24 -4.23
CA LEU A 56 -10.54 1.19 -5.68
C LEU A 56 -12.00 1.06 -6.09
N THR A 57 -12.79 0.22 -5.39
CA THR A 57 -14.23 0.07 -5.62
C THR A 57 -14.97 1.40 -5.44
N ARG A 58 -14.49 2.27 -4.57
CA ARG A 58 -15.06 3.60 -4.29
C ARG A 58 -14.49 4.72 -5.17
N GLY A 59 -13.75 4.39 -6.21
CA GLY A 59 -13.25 5.34 -7.20
C GLY A 59 -11.87 5.93 -6.91
N SER A 60 -11.14 5.41 -5.92
CA SER A 60 -9.71 5.71 -5.80
C SER A 60 -8.99 5.37 -7.10
N LYS A 61 -8.05 6.22 -7.52
CA LYS A 61 -7.26 5.99 -8.74
C LYS A 61 -5.98 5.18 -8.48
N GLY A 62 -5.77 4.74 -7.24
CA GLY A 62 -4.64 3.93 -6.83
C GLY A 62 -4.35 4.06 -5.35
N THR A 63 -3.20 3.58 -4.94
CA THR A 63 -2.73 3.65 -3.56
C THR A 63 -1.25 4.05 -3.51
N MET A 64 -0.82 4.61 -2.39
CA MET A 64 0.58 4.96 -2.14
C MET A 64 1.11 4.11 -0.97
N PRO A 65 1.45 2.83 -1.22
CA PRO A 65 1.98 1.93 -0.21
C PRO A 65 3.47 2.16 0.06
N ALA A 66 4.02 1.41 0.99
CA ALA A 66 5.46 1.25 1.08
C ALA A 66 5.98 0.34 -0.05
N SER A 67 7.29 0.36 -0.29
CA SER A 67 7.89 -0.13 -1.55
C SER A 67 8.34 -1.60 -1.52
N GLU A 68 8.10 -2.32 -0.44
CA GLU A 68 8.62 -3.68 -0.25
C GLU A 68 8.08 -4.71 -1.25
N ILE A 69 6.86 -4.52 -1.75
CA ILE A 69 6.15 -5.43 -2.66
C ILE A 69 5.46 -4.68 -3.80
N THR A 70 6.13 -3.69 -4.38
CA THR A 70 5.57 -2.79 -5.40
C THR A 70 4.96 -3.55 -6.58
N GLU A 71 5.60 -4.61 -7.04
CA GLU A 71 5.15 -5.41 -8.19
C GLU A 71 3.76 -6.03 -7.95
N LEU A 72 3.52 -6.53 -6.75
CA LEU A 72 2.21 -7.06 -6.35
C LEU A 72 1.14 -5.95 -6.32
N HIS A 73 1.48 -4.78 -5.81
CA HIS A 73 0.54 -3.65 -5.82
C HIS A 73 0.22 -3.19 -7.25
N VAL A 74 1.22 -3.17 -8.14
CA VAL A 74 1.02 -2.82 -9.56
C VAL A 74 0.11 -3.83 -10.24
N GLU A 75 0.36 -5.13 -10.07
CA GLU A 75 -0.47 -6.17 -10.67
C GLU A 75 -1.89 -6.17 -10.11
N MET A 76 -2.06 -6.01 -8.81
CA MET A 76 -3.36 -5.88 -8.16
C MET A 76 -4.18 -4.72 -8.74
N HIS A 77 -3.54 -3.55 -8.91
CA HIS A 77 -4.19 -2.38 -9.51
C HIS A 77 -4.53 -2.63 -10.99
N ARG A 78 -3.60 -3.20 -11.76
CA ARG A 78 -3.79 -3.51 -13.17
C ARG A 78 -4.97 -4.46 -13.38
N SER A 79 -5.02 -5.55 -12.62
CA SER A 79 -6.09 -6.54 -12.67
C SER A 79 -7.44 -5.92 -12.31
N PHE A 80 -7.48 -5.10 -11.26
CA PHE A 80 -8.71 -4.41 -10.86
C PHE A 80 -9.23 -3.49 -11.98
N VAL A 81 -8.37 -2.67 -12.57
CA VAL A 81 -8.74 -1.74 -13.66
C VAL A 81 -9.14 -2.49 -14.94
N ALA A 82 -8.53 -3.64 -15.22
CA ALA A 82 -8.91 -4.52 -16.32
C ALA A 82 -10.24 -5.26 -16.10
N GLY A 83 -10.84 -5.16 -14.92
CA GLY A 83 -12.10 -5.85 -14.58
C GLY A 83 -11.90 -7.25 -13.98
N ASP A 84 -10.68 -7.74 -13.86
CA ASP A 84 -10.36 -8.99 -13.16
C ASP A 84 -10.24 -8.76 -11.66
N VAL A 85 -11.39 -8.41 -11.08
CA VAL A 85 -11.51 -8.08 -9.66
C VAL A 85 -11.19 -9.29 -8.77
N GLN A 86 -11.46 -10.51 -9.26
CA GLN A 86 -11.17 -11.71 -8.46
C GLN A 86 -9.65 -11.90 -8.32
N HIS A 87 -8.89 -11.80 -9.40
CA HIS A 87 -7.44 -11.89 -9.32
C HIS A 87 -6.83 -10.79 -8.45
N ALA A 88 -7.35 -9.56 -8.55
CA ALA A 88 -6.93 -8.47 -7.66
C ALA A 88 -7.18 -8.79 -6.17
N ARG A 89 -8.32 -9.43 -5.84
CA ARG A 89 -8.63 -9.87 -4.47
C ARG A 89 -7.71 -11.00 -4.00
N ASP A 90 -7.44 -11.98 -4.86
CA ASP A 90 -6.55 -13.09 -4.53
C ASP A 90 -5.14 -12.59 -4.18
N LEU A 91 -4.62 -11.62 -4.96
CA LEU A 91 -3.36 -10.95 -4.67
C LEU A 91 -3.41 -10.16 -3.36
N PHE A 92 -4.50 -9.43 -3.13
CA PHE A 92 -4.71 -8.68 -1.89
C PHE A 92 -4.70 -9.59 -0.65
N GLU A 93 -5.42 -10.70 -0.69
CA GLU A 93 -5.48 -11.68 0.40
C GLU A 93 -4.11 -12.30 0.69
N GLN A 94 -3.31 -12.56 -0.35
CA GLN A 94 -1.95 -13.06 -0.18
C GLN A 94 -1.02 -12.02 0.45
N THR A 95 -1.20 -10.74 0.16
CA THR A 95 -0.33 -9.66 0.66
C THR A 95 -0.72 -9.18 2.05
N LEU A 96 -1.99 -9.30 2.43
CA LEU A 96 -2.54 -8.69 3.64
C LEU A 96 -1.80 -9.07 4.94
N PRO A 97 -1.37 -10.32 5.16
CA PRO A 97 -0.58 -10.66 6.35
C PRO A 97 0.73 -9.87 6.46
N LEU A 98 1.45 -9.71 5.35
CA LEU A 98 2.67 -8.90 5.31
C LEU A 98 2.37 -7.42 5.58
N LEU A 99 1.29 -6.89 5.00
CA LEU A 99 0.88 -5.49 5.21
C LEU A 99 0.45 -5.23 6.67
N ASN A 100 -0.14 -6.21 7.35
CA ASN A 100 -0.45 -6.12 8.78
C ASN A 100 0.83 -6.11 9.62
N MET A 101 1.79 -6.96 9.30
CA MET A 101 3.09 -6.95 9.96
C MET A 101 3.81 -5.61 9.71
N GLN A 102 3.79 -5.11 8.48
CA GLN A 102 4.35 -3.80 8.11
C GLN A 102 3.73 -2.65 8.92
N ALA A 103 2.44 -2.72 9.25
CA ALA A 103 1.79 -1.71 10.06
C ALA A 103 2.39 -1.57 11.47
N ASN A 104 2.89 -2.68 12.04
CA ASN A 104 3.52 -2.69 13.35
C ASN A 104 4.98 -2.23 13.29
N PHE A 105 5.76 -2.74 12.34
CA PHE A 105 7.21 -2.51 12.26
C PHE A 105 7.60 -1.39 11.29
N ARG A 106 6.66 -0.93 10.45
CA ARG A 106 6.82 0.21 9.52
C ARG A 106 8.11 0.10 8.67
N TRP A 107 8.96 1.11 8.75
CA TRP A 107 10.20 1.20 7.96
C TRP A 107 11.21 0.09 8.23
N ARG A 108 11.17 -0.50 9.43
CA ARG A 108 12.04 -1.64 9.75
C ARG A 108 11.71 -2.83 8.89
N LEU A 109 10.44 -3.19 8.81
CA LEU A 109 10.01 -4.31 7.97
C LEU A 109 10.22 -4.00 6.49
N THR A 110 9.81 -2.82 6.02
CA THR A 110 10.01 -2.41 4.63
C THR A 110 11.47 -2.56 4.22
N LYS A 111 12.42 -2.03 5.01
CA LYS A 111 13.85 -2.14 4.71
C LYS A 111 14.39 -3.56 4.85
N ALA A 112 13.91 -4.33 5.81
CA ALA A 112 14.30 -5.73 5.94
C ALA A 112 13.88 -6.56 4.70
N VAL A 113 12.70 -6.29 4.14
CA VAL A 113 12.26 -6.93 2.89
C VAL A 113 13.09 -6.46 1.70
N LEU A 114 13.31 -5.15 1.55
CA LEU A 114 14.11 -4.61 0.45
C LEU A 114 15.56 -5.14 0.48
N GLN A 115 16.14 -5.29 1.67
CA GLN A 115 17.47 -5.89 1.81
C GLN A 115 17.47 -7.37 1.39
N ARG A 116 16.49 -8.18 1.82
CA ARG A 116 16.34 -9.58 1.40
C ARG A 116 16.15 -9.72 -0.12
N ARG A 117 15.57 -8.70 -0.74
CA ARG A 117 15.40 -8.61 -2.20
C ARG A 117 16.67 -8.13 -2.91
N GLY A 118 17.72 -7.77 -2.19
CA GLY A 118 18.94 -7.21 -2.77
C GLY A 118 18.80 -5.81 -3.36
N LEU A 119 17.71 -5.10 -3.03
CA LEU A 119 17.42 -3.76 -3.56
C LEU A 119 18.11 -2.65 -2.77
N ILE A 120 18.51 -2.94 -1.53
CA ILE A 120 19.31 -2.04 -0.69
C ILE A 120 20.36 -2.86 0.08
N GLU A 121 21.50 -2.23 0.38
CA GLU A 121 22.60 -2.88 1.11
C GLU A 121 22.32 -2.95 2.62
N SER A 122 21.63 -1.98 3.19
CA SER A 122 21.43 -1.85 4.63
C SER A 122 19.96 -1.61 5.01
N ALA A 123 19.46 -2.40 5.96
CA ALA A 123 18.14 -2.20 6.56
C ALA A 123 18.14 -1.19 7.71
N PHE A 124 19.25 -0.48 7.96
CA PHE A 124 19.33 0.51 9.03
C PHE A 124 18.23 1.57 8.89
N THR A 125 17.55 1.88 10.01
CA THR A 125 16.54 2.94 10.10
C THR A 125 16.96 3.98 11.13
N ARG A 126 16.80 5.27 10.78
CA ARG A 126 17.05 6.38 11.72
C ARG A 126 15.92 6.54 12.74
N SER A 127 14.71 6.15 12.38
CA SER A 127 13.55 6.24 13.25
C SER A 127 13.63 5.20 14.35
N ALA A 128 13.36 5.60 15.60
CA ALA A 128 13.08 4.66 16.67
C ALA A 128 11.82 3.84 16.35
N GLY A 129 11.78 2.62 16.80
CA GLY A 129 10.65 1.72 16.61
C GLY A 129 10.98 0.30 17.05
N PRO A 130 10.01 -0.59 17.05
CA PRO A 130 10.24 -1.98 17.45
C PRO A 130 11.23 -2.65 16.49
N GLU A 131 12.15 -3.42 17.04
CA GLU A 131 13.02 -4.32 16.27
C GLU A 131 12.28 -5.63 15.98
N LEU A 132 12.62 -6.26 14.84
CA LEU A 132 12.15 -7.61 14.54
C LEU A 132 12.92 -8.60 15.43
N ASP A 133 12.22 -9.35 16.26
CA ASP A 133 12.82 -10.43 17.01
C ASP A 133 12.92 -11.72 16.15
N ARG A 134 13.43 -12.81 16.76
CA ARG A 134 13.61 -14.09 16.03
C ARG A 134 12.30 -14.65 15.48
N TYR A 135 11.19 -14.45 16.17
CA TYR A 135 9.87 -14.95 15.76
C TYR A 135 9.29 -14.09 14.63
N ASP A 136 9.47 -12.77 14.74
CA ASP A 136 9.11 -11.85 13.66
C ASP A 136 9.88 -12.15 12.37
N VAL A 137 11.17 -12.47 12.49
CA VAL A 137 11.99 -12.87 11.34
C VAL A 137 11.49 -14.19 10.73
N GLN A 138 11.16 -15.20 11.55
CA GLN A 138 10.61 -16.46 11.06
C GLN A 138 9.26 -16.26 10.35
N GLU A 139 8.36 -15.46 10.92
CA GLU A 139 7.08 -15.14 10.29
C GLU A 139 7.29 -14.38 8.99
N LEU A 140 8.15 -13.37 8.97
CA LEU A 140 8.49 -12.64 7.76
C LEU A 140 9.00 -13.56 6.66
N ASP A 141 9.89 -14.49 6.97
CA ASP A 141 10.46 -15.43 6.00
C ASP A 141 9.37 -16.37 5.44
N ALA A 142 8.43 -16.82 6.28
CA ALA A 142 7.28 -17.63 5.85
C ALA A 142 6.34 -16.84 4.91
N LEU A 143 6.03 -15.59 5.24
CA LEU A 143 5.20 -14.71 4.41
C LEU A 143 5.87 -14.43 3.06
N LEU A 144 7.17 -14.14 3.05
CA LEU A 144 7.91 -13.89 1.81
C LEU A 144 8.02 -15.16 0.94
N ALA A 145 8.20 -16.34 1.54
CA ALA A 145 8.20 -17.61 0.82
C ALA A 145 6.86 -17.84 0.11
N ARG A 146 5.74 -17.51 0.78
CA ARG A 146 4.40 -17.58 0.16
C ARG A 146 4.25 -16.59 -0.99
N LEU A 147 4.71 -15.35 -0.83
CA LEU A 147 4.59 -14.34 -1.89
C LEU A 147 5.46 -14.67 -3.13
N ARG A 148 6.56 -15.39 -2.96
CA ARG A 148 7.37 -15.89 -4.08
C ARG A 148 6.58 -16.80 -5.02
N THR A 149 5.61 -17.55 -4.52
CA THR A 149 4.79 -18.45 -5.34
C THR A 149 3.94 -17.72 -6.38
N SER A 150 3.72 -16.40 -6.22
CA SER A 150 3.05 -15.59 -7.23
C SER A 150 3.86 -15.42 -8.53
N GLY A 151 5.18 -15.63 -8.48
CA GLY A 151 6.09 -15.36 -9.60
C GLY A 151 6.28 -13.86 -9.92
N LEU A 152 5.68 -12.96 -9.14
CA LEU A 152 5.70 -11.51 -9.36
C LEU A 152 6.84 -10.81 -8.61
N ILE A 153 7.39 -11.47 -7.58
CA ILE A 153 8.46 -10.91 -6.77
C ILE A 153 9.69 -11.81 -6.84
N ASP A 154 10.81 -11.24 -7.23
CA ASP A 154 12.09 -11.91 -7.20
C ASP A 154 12.82 -11.65 -5.87
N PHE A 155 13.39 -12.72 -5.36
CA PHE A 155 14.35 -12.70 -4.28
C PHE A 155 15.60 -13.41 -4.76
N PRO A 156 16.78 -12.80 -4.64
CA PRO A 156 18.03 -13.50 -5.00
C PRO A 156 18.13 -14.80 -4.19
N ALA A 157 18.72 -15.81 -4.79
CA ALA A 157 19.03 -17.05 -4.06
C ALA A 157 19.89 -16.69 -2.84
N GLN A 158 19.47 -17.17 -1.67
CA GLN A 158 20.29 -17.00 -0.47
C GLN A 158 21.56 -17.82 -0.67
N SER A 159 22.67 -17.13 -0.80
CA SER A 159 24.00 -17.73 -0.84
C SER A 159 24.43 -18.24 0.54
#